data_4c1bbdd047ed302358df82b048fde631
#
_entry.id   4c1bbdd047ed302358df82b048fde631
#
_cell.length_a   1.000
_cell.length_b   1.000
_cell.length_c   1.000
_cell.angle_alpha   90.00
_cell.angle_beta   90.00
_cell.angle_gamma   90.00
#
_symmetry.space_group_name_H-M   'P 1'
#
loop_
_entity.id
_entity.type
_entity.pdbx_description
1 polymer ?
#
loop_
_entity_poly.entity_id
_entity_poly.type
_entity_poly.pdbx_seq_one_letter_code
_entity_poly.pdbx_strand_id
1 'polypeptide(L)'
;SWVFTGNTNDVTTVEKVKADLKGWKLGRCVFVGDAGMNSESNRRTLALGGGKYILASRMRADGEVSDEVLTRAGRYHVVKDNLRVKEVYVGDGERRQRYVVCHNPSEERRQRVRRAKHLEHLRAELAALSAGAPSSWQSARATDLERSELGRQYLRRLADGRLKVNLGAVKSASRYDGKWVVTTNDDTLSA
;
A
#
# COMPACT_ATOMS: atom_id res chain seq x y z
N SER A 1 13.38 1.27 -24.75
CA SER A 1 12.08 0.78 -24.20
C SER A 1 11.99 -0.73 -24.40
N TRP A 2 11.29 -1.40 -23.50
CA TRP A 2 11.00 -2.84 -23.59
C TRP A 2 9.49 -3.04 -23.75
N VAL A 3 9.11 -3.98 -24.60
CA VAL A 3 7.74 -4.39 -24.79
C VAL A 3 7.59 -5.83 -24.31
N PHE A 4 6.63 -6.06 -23.43
CA PHE A 4 6.29 -7.37 -22.90
C PHE A 4 4.85 -7.73 -23.31
N THR A 5 4.53 -9.01 -23.34
CA THR A 5 3.16 -9.46 -23.55
C THR A 5 2.26 -9.03 -22.40
N GLY A 6 0.99 -8.70 -22.67
CA GLY A 6 0.08 -8.13 -21.67
C GLY A 6 -0.22 -9.03 -20.45
N ASN A 7 0.12 -10.31 -20.51
CA ASN A 7 0.02 -11.26 -19.39
C ASN A 7 1.37 -11.47 -18.64
N THR A 8 2.41 -10.70 -18.98
CA THR A 8 3.69 -10.79 -18.28
C THR A 8 3.57 -10.18 -16.89
N ASN A 9 4.01 -10.92 -15.86
CA ASN A 9 4.05 -10.39 -14.50
C ASN A 9 5.24 -9.42 -14.36
N ASP A 10 5.00 -8.22 -13.81
CA ASP A 10 6.02 -7.18 -13.63
C ASP A 10 7.26 -7.67 -12.86
N VAL A 11 7.07 -8.58 -11.90
CA VAL A 11 8.17 -9.19 -11.15
C VAL A 11 9.19 -9.85 -12.07
N THR A 12 8.77 -10.49 -13.17
CA THR A 12 9.65 -11.25 -14.07
C THR A 12 10.38 -10.37 -15.08
N THR A 13 9.97 -9.11 -15.25
CA THR A 13 10.59 -8.20 -16.23
C THR A 13 11.94 -7.66 -15.77
N VAL A 14 12.15 -7.57 -14.46
CA VAL A 14 13.35 -6.96 -13.84
C VAL A 14 14.65 -7.64 -14.27
N GLU A 15 14.71 -8.97 -14.25
CA GLU A 15 15.92 -9.73 -14.64
C GLU A 15 16.29 -9.47 -16.09
N LYS A 16 15.31 -9.50 -17.00
CA LYS A 16 15.52 -9.29 -18.43
C LYS A 16 16.03 -7.88 -18.70
N VAL A 17 15.38 -6.87 -18.14
CA VAL A 17 15.80 -5.46 -18.28
C VAL A 17 17.22 -5.27 -17.74
N LYS A 18 17.52 -5.81 -16.56
CA LYS A 18 18.88 -5.71 -15.99
C LYS A 18 19.94 -6.42 -16.84
N ALA A 19 19.62 -7.59 -17.40
CA ALA A 19 20.55 -8.31 -18.28
C ALA A 19 20.86 -7.50 -19.54
N ASP A 20 19.85 -6.92 -20.17
CA ASP A 20 20.00 -6.08 -21.37
C ASP A 20 20.82 -4.82 -21.07
N LEU A 21 20.62 -4.19 -19.90
CA LEU A 21 21.35 -2.98 -19.49
C LEU A 21 22.85 -3.23 -19.24
N LYS A 22 23.28 -4.46 -18.93
CA LYS A 22 24.70 -4.78 -18.74
C LYS A 22 25.56 -4.42 -19.98
N GLY A 23 24.99 -4.54 -21.18
CA GLY A 23 25.66 -4.20 -22.43
C GLY A 23 25.84 -2.71 -22.67
N TRP A 24 25.13 -1.85 -21.92
CA TRP A 24 25.11 -0.40 -22.19
C TRP A 24 26.23 0.39 -21.50
N LYS A 25 27.12 -0.26 -20.77
CA LYS A 25 28.27 0.36 -20.05
C LYS A 25 27.84 1.59 -19.22
N LEU A 26 26.67 1.53 -18.61
CA LEU A 26 26.17 2.58 -17.72
C LEU A 26 27.06 2.61 -16.47
N GLY A 27 27.66 3.76 -16.16
CA GLY A 27 28.55 3.91 -15.01
C GLY A 27 27.80 3.75 -13.68
N ARG A 28 26.97 4.71 -13.32
CA ARG A 28 26.06 4.63 -12.16
C ARG A 28 24.63 4.71 -12.66
N CYS A 29 23.81 3.70 -12.34
CA CYS A 29 22.38 3.76 -12.58
C CYS A 29 21.63 3.31 -11.32
N VAL A 30 20.49 3.93 -11.08
CA VAL A 30 19.54 3.54 -10.04
C VAL A 30 18.31 2.99 -10.75
N PHE A 31 17.92 1.77 -10.42
CA PHE A 31 16.69 1.18 -10.91
C PHE A 31 15.51 1.73 -10.11
N VAL A 32 14.53 2.31 -10.78
CA VAL A 32 13.29 2.78 -10.14
C VAL A 32 12.14 1.93 -10.65
N GLY A 33 11.40 1.32 -9.72
CA GLY A 33 10.29 0.43 -10.04
C GLY A 33 9.08 0.61 -9.14
N ASP A 34 7.95 0.13 -9.62
CA ASP A 34 6.70 0.14 -8.87
C ASP A 34 6.62 -1.04 -7.86
N ALA A 35 5.49 -1.10 -7.14
CA ALA A 35 5.25 -2.15 -6.14
C ALA A 35 5.05 -3.55 -6.74
N GLY A 36 4.71 -3.65 -8.03
CA GLY A 36 4.62 -4.91 -8.76
C GLY A 36 5.99 -5.57 -8.95
N MET A 37 7.03 -4.74 -9.08
CA MET A 37 8.41 -5.18 -9.28
C MET A 37 9.15 -5.48 -7.96
N ASN A 38 8.58 -5.12 -6.81
CA ASN A 38 9.23 -5.24 -5.51
C ASN A 38 9.02 -6.63 -4.91
N SER A 39 9.96 -7.52 -5.18
CA SER A 39 10.10 -8.82 -4.52
C SER A 39 11.50 -8.97 -3.92
N GLU A 40 11.66 -9.87 -2.95
CA GLU A 40 12.97 -10.14 -2.36
C GLU A 40 13.98 -10.61 -3.44
N SER A 41 13.54 -11.49 -4.34
CA SER A 41 14.36 -11.95 -5.48
C SER A 41 14.82 -10.78 -6.35
N ASN A 42 13.89 -9.87 -6.71
CA ASN A 42 14.25 -8.72 -7.53
C ASN A 42 15.20 -7.76 -6.81
N ARG A 43 14.98 -7.50 -5.51
CA ARG A 43 15.91 -6.68 -4.72
C ARG A 43 17.32 -7.27 -4.71
N ARG A 44 17.45 -8.60 -4.51
CA ARG A 44 18.74 -9.30 -4.59
C ARG A 44 19.36 -9.17 -5.99
N THR A 45 18.59 -9.45 -7.03
CA THR A 45 19.03 -9.31 -8.42
C THR A 45 19.51 -7.90 -8.73
N LEU A 46 18.76 -6.86 -8.32
CA LEU A 46 19.12 -5.47 -8.54
C LEU A 46 20.40 -5.05 -7.79
N ALA A 47 20.60 -5.57 -6.58
CA ALA A 47 21.78 -5.29 -5.76
C ALA A 47 23.07 -5.93 -6.30
N LEU A 48 22.98 -7.00 -7.09
CA LEU A 48 24.18 -7.68 -7.64
C LEU A 48 25.07 -6.72 -8.43
N GLY A 49 26.39 -6.82 -8.19
CA GLY A 49 27.38 -5.97 -8.86
C GLY A 49 27.34 -4.50 -8.42
N GLY A 50 26.88 -4.22 -7.20
CA GLY A 50 26.79 -2.86 -6.65
C GLY A 50 25.61 -2.05 -7.19
N GLY A 51 24.64 -2.70 -7.84
CA GLY A 51 23.43 -2.05 -8.35
C GLY A 51 22.61 -1.39 -7.26
N LYS A 52 22.00 -0.25 -7.59
CA LYS A 52 21.16 0.53 -6.69
C LYS A 52 19.72 0.53 -7.18
N TYR A 53 18.76 0.58 -6.25
CA TYR A 53 17.34 0.61 -6.58
C TYR A 53 16.53 1.50 -5.65
N ILE A 54 15.39 1.96 -6.16
CA ILE A 54 14.27 2.57 -5.42
C ILE A 54 13.01 1.85 -5.88
N LEU A 55 12.36 1.12 -4.99
CA LEU A 55 11.15 0.35 -5.30
C LEU A 55 9.99 0.78 -4.41
N ALA A 56 8.82 1.00 -5.00
CA ALA A 56 7.61 1.19 -4.20
C ALA A 56 7.24 -0.09 -3.44
N SER A 57 6.64 0.03 -2.27
CA SER A 57 6.24 -1.09 -1.41
C SER A 57 4.72 -1.21 -1.30
N ARG A 58 4.21 -2.45 -1.28
CA ARG A 58 2.79 -2.76 -1.10
C ARG A 58 2.41 -2.65 0.37
N MET A 59 2.04 -1.45 0.82
CA MET A 59 1.81 -1.18 2.24
C MET A 59 0.78 -2.08 2.93
N ARG A 60 -0.25 -2.55 2.22
CA ARG A 60 -1.33 -3.36 2.82
C ARG A 60 -1.11 -4.85 2.70
N ALA A 61 -0.37 -5.29 1.69
CA ALA A 61 -0.09 -6.70 1.44
C ALA A 61 1.23 -7.16 2.07
N ASP A 62 2.08 -6.21 2.44
CA ASP A 62 3.37 -6.46 3.06
C ASP A 62 3.26 -6.20 4.57
N GLY A 63 3.27 -7.28 5.36
CA GLY A 63 3.18 -7.23 6.81
C GLY A 63 4.32 -6.42 7.45
N GLU A 64 5.55 -6.54 6.94
CA GLU A 64 6.69 -5.77 7.43
C GLU A 64 6.45 -4.27 7.28
N VAL A 65 5.94 -3.81 6.14
CA VAL A 65 5.65 -2.40 5.92
C VAL A 65 4.52 -1.93 6.83
N SER A 66 3.43 -2.70 6.96
CA SER A 66 2.28 -2.31 7.76
C SER A 66 2.57 -2.33 9.26
N ASP A 67 3.32 -3.30 9.74
CA ASP A 67 3.45 -3.56 11.17
C ASP A 67 4.74 -3.00 11.76
N GLU A 68 5.83 -3.01 11.02
CA GLU A 68 7.10 -2.47 11.47
C GLU A 68 7.37 -1.06 10.93
N VAL A 69 7.38 -0.85 9.61
CA VAL A 69 7.80 0.41 9.01
C VAL A 69 6.86 1.57 9.38
N LEU A 70 5.55 1.37 9.26
CA LEU A 70 4.57 2.44 9.54
C LEU A 70 4.40 2.71 11.03
N THR A 71 4.70 1.76 11.90
CA THR A 71 4.58 1.91 13.36
C THR A 71 5.83 2.48 14.01
N ARG A 72 7.01 2.33 13.40
CA ARG A 72 8.25 2.85 13.97
C ARG A 72 8.18 4.37 14.16
N ALA A 73 8.61 4.80 15.34
CA ALA A 73 8.79 6.21 15.64
C ALA A 73 9.82 6.83 14.67
N GLY A 74 9.69 8.12 14.40
CA GLY A 74 10.62 8.85 13.55
C GLY A 74 10.05 10.23 13.23
N ARG A 75 10.93 11.21 13.10
CA ARG A 75 10.54 12.57 12.74
C ARG A 75 10.38 12.68 11.23
N TYR A 76 9.27 13.24 10.79
CA TYR A 76 9.08 13.62 9.39
C TYR A 76 9.82 14.93 9.08
N HIS A 77 10.56 14.94 7.98
CA HIS A 77 11.16 16.13 7.40
C HIS A 77 10.29 16.64 6.25
N VAL A 78 10.14 17.94 6.13
CA VAL A 78 9.39 18.58 5.04
C VAL A 78 10.31 18.70 3.84
N VAL A 79 9.95 18.08 2.72
CA VAL A 79 10.69 18.16 1.45
C VAL A 79 10.06 19.19 0.52
N LYS A 80 8.73 19.24 0.51
CA LYS A 80 7.90 20.23 -0.22
C LYS A 80 6.62 20.49 0.57
N ASP A 81 5.85 21.50 0.16
CA ASP A 81 4.61 21.92 0.84
C ASP A 81 3.65 20.78 1.17
N ASN A 82 3.53 19.80 0.28
CA ASN A 82 2.65 18.65 0.45
C ASN A 82 3.41 17.32 0.53
N LEU A 83 4.71 17.34 0.86
CA LEU A 83 5.53 16.14 0.97
C LEU A 83 6.39 16.17 2.21
N ARG A 84 6.15 15.23 3.08
CA ARG A 84 6.99 14.94 4.26
C ARG A 84 7.54 13.53 4.11
N VAL A 85 8.75 13.31 4.56
CA VAL A 85 9.40 12.01 4.53
C VAL A 85 10.02 11.67 5.87
N LYS A 86 10.03 10.39 6.22
CA LYS A 86 10.84 9.86 7.32
C LYS A 86 11.54 8.59 6.87
N GLU A 87 12.75 8.39 7.35
CA GLU A 87 13.49 7.15 7.12
C GLU A 87 13.25 6.17 8.27
N VAL A 88 13.17 4.91 7.89
CA VAL A 88 13.02 3.79 8.81
C VAL A 88 13.92 2.65 8.34
N TYR A 89 14.62 2.05 9.27
CA TYR A 89 15.43 0.86 9.03
C TYR A 89 14.81 -0.33 9.75
N VAL A 90 14.67 -1.45 9.04
CA VAL A 90 14.15 -2.72 9.56
C VAL A 90 15.17 -3.81 9.32
N GLY A 91 15.30 -4.74 10.27
CA GLY A 91 16.31 -5.80 10.24
C GLY A 91 17.70 -5.32 10.66
N ASP A 92 18.63 -6.26 10.81
CA ASP A 92 20.00 -6.04 11.26
C ASP A 92 21.01 -6.65 10.28
N GLY A 93 22.23 -6.10 10.27
CA GLY A 93 23.32 -6.58 9.45
C GLY A 93 22.96 -6.59 7.97
N GLU A 94 23.21 -7.72 7.29
CA GLU A 94 22.93 -7.90 5.86
C GLU A 94 21.43 -7.87 5.50
N ARG A 95 20.54 -8.10 6.50
CA ARG A 95 19.09 -8.04 6.32
C ARG A 95 18.53 -6.65 6.55
N ARG A 96 19.37 -5.68 6.91
CA ARG A 96 18.95 -4.30 7.12
C ARG A 96 18.41 -3.72 5.83
N GLN A 97 17.14 -3.31 5.87
CA GLN A 97 16.43 -2.70 4.75
C GLN A 97 16.07 -1.27 5.09
N ARG A 98 16.40 -0.33 4.21
CA ARG A 98 16.02 1.08 4.32
C ARG A 98 14.67 1.30 3.67
N TYR A 99 13.77 1.93 4.40
CA TYR A 99 12.46 2.38 3.93
C TYR A 99 12.35 3.90 4.07
N VAL A 100 11.76 4.53 3.08
CA VAL A 100 11.39 5.94 3.13
C VAL A 100 9.87 6.02 3.11
N VAL A 101 9.30 6.46 4.22
CA VAL A 101 7.86 6.69 4.37
C VAL A 101 7.56 8.10 3.92
N CYS A 102 6.86 8.23 2.82
CA CYS A 102 6.39 9.49 2.28
C CYS A 102 4.97 9.78 2.79
N HIS A 103 4.68 11.03 3.09
CA HIS A 103 3.38 11.48 3.55
C HIS A 103 2.97 12.80 2.89
N ASN A 104 1.78 12.79 2.28
CA ASN A 104 1.13 13.97 1.70
C ASN A 104 -0.08 14.36 2.55
N PRO A 105 0.00 15.47 3.33
CA PRO A 105 -1.11 15.91 4.19
C PRO A 105 -2.39 16.28 3.44
N SER A 106 -2.28 16.76 2.21
CA SER A 106 -3.45 17.10 1.39
C SER A 106 -4.19 15.86 0.93
N GLU A 107 -3.44 14.80 0.54
CA GLU A 107 -4.01 13.52 0.17
C GLU A 107 -4.61 12.79 1.38
N GLU A 108 -3.97 12.87 2.54
CA GLU A 108 -4.53 12.37 3.81
C GLU A 108 -5.91 12.98 4.08
N ARG A 109 -6.03 14.31 3.96
CA ARG A 109 -7.33 15.00 4.15
C ARG A 109 -8.36 14.53 3.12
N ARG A 110 -7.98 14.40 1.85
CA ARG A 110 -8.88 13.91 0.79
C ARG A 110 -9.38 12.50 1.07
N GLN A 111 -8.49 11.60 1.44
CA GLN A 111 -8.83 10.20 1.72
C GLN A 111 -9.71 10.09 2.97
N ARG A 112 -9.43 10.88 4.01
CA ARG A 112 -10.27 10.96 5.22
C ARG A 112 -11.69 11.44 4.91
N VAL A 113 -11.84 12.51 4.11
CA VAL A 113 -13.16 13.02 3.70
C VAL A 113 -13.91 12.00 2.84
N ARG A 114 -13.23 11.36 1.88
CA ARG A 114 -13.82 10.30 1.06
C ARG A 114 -14.30 9.14 1.93
N ARG A 115 -13.50 8.68 2.86
CA ARG A 115 -13.87 7.61 3.79
C ARG A 115 -15.06 8.00 4.67
N ALA A 116 -15.13 9.23 5.16
CA ALA A 116 -16.28 9.71 5.94
C ALA A 116 -17.58 9.62 5.13
N LYS A 117 -17.59 10.06 3.86
CA LYS A 117 -18.73 9.91 2.94
C LYS A 117 -19.12 8.46 2.71
N HIS A 118 -18.15 7.56 2.51
CA HIS A 118 -18.40 6.13 2.35
C HIS A 118 -19.05 5.53 3.60
N LEU A 119 -18.59 5.91 4.79
CA LEU A 119 -19.17 5.44 6.06
C LEU A 119 -20.55 5.99 6.30
N GLU A 120 -20.84 7.24 5.92
CA GLU A 120 -22.17 7.83 5.96
C GLU A 120 -23.14 7.05 5.06
N HIS A 121 -22.74 6.78 3.82
CA HIS A 121 -23.53 5.95 2.90
C HIS A 121 -23.81 4.56 3.48
N LEU A 122 -22.78 3.86 3.98
CA LEU A 122 -22.96 2.54 4.59
C LEU A 122 -23.90 2.56 5.80
N ARG A 123 -23.84 3.61 6.63
CA ARG A 123 -24.75 3.77 7.78
C ARG A 123 -26.21 3.99 7.34
N ALA A 124 -26.42 4.77 6.28
CA ALA A 124 -27.75 4.97 5.70
C ALA A 124 -28.32 3.66 5.16
N GLU A 125 -27.52 2.88 4.42
CA GLU A 125 -27.91 1.55 3.92
C GLU A 125 -28.24 0.57 5.06
N LEU A 126 -27.42 0.55 6.12
CA LEU A 126 -27.67 -0.29 7.30
C LEU A 126 -28.94 0.13 8.06
N ALA A 127 -29.22 1.42 8.15
CA ALA A 127 -30.45 1.95 8.77
C ALA A 127 -31.68 1.54 7.94
N ALA A 128 -31.61 1.63 6.62
CA ALA A 128 -32.69 1.19 5.72
C ALA A 128 -32.94 -0.32 5.84
N LEU A 129 -31.91 -1.14 5.99
CA LEU A 129 -32.03 -2.58 6.23
C LEU A 129 -32.66 -2.91 7.59
N SER A 130 -32.51 -2.03 8.58
CA SER A 130 -33.04 -2.24 9.94
C SER A 130 -34.47 -1.70 10.11
N ALA A 131 -34.97 -0.92 9.17
CA ALA A 131 -36.28 -0.24 9.22
C ALA A 131 -37.41 -1.13 8.68
N GLY A 132 -37.65 -2.29 9.27
CA GLY A 132 -38.78 -3.14 8.88
C GLY A 132 -38.67 -4.58 9.37
N ALA A 133 -39.75 -5.36 9.18
CA ALA A 133 -39.73 -6.79 9.49
C ALA A 133 -38.77 -7.52 8.53
N PRO A 134 -38.01 -8.55 8.98
CA PRO A 134 -37.11 -9.31 8.15
C PRO A 134 -37.86 -9.90 6.95
N SER A 135 -37.39 -9.59 5.76
CA SER A 135 -37.92 -10.13 4.49
C SER A 135 -36.80 -10.77 3.67
N SER A 136 -37.17 -11.63 2.73
CA SER A 136 -36.21 -12.24 1.81
C SER A 136 -35.44 -11.18 1.00
N TRP A 137 -36.11 -10.07 0.66
CA TRP A 137 -35.48 -8.92 0.00
C TRP A 137 -34.41 -8.25 0.84
N GLN A 138 -34.66 -8.04 2.15
CA GLN A 138 -33.68 -7.45 3.06
C GLN A 138 -32.46 -8.35 3.23
N SER A 139 -32.65 -9.65 3.27
CA SER A 139 -31.57 -10.63 3.35
C SER A 139 -30.70 -10.63 2.07
N ALA A 140 -31.32 -10.55 0.89
CA ALA A 140 -30.59 -10.42 -0.38
C ALA A 140 -29.80 -9.12 -0.43
N ARG A 141 -30.43 -7.98 -0.11
CA ARG A 141 -29.78 -6.66 -0.10
C ARG A 141 -28.64 -6.58 0.91
N ALA A 142 -28.78 -7.18 2.10
CA ALA A 142 -27.69 -7.24 3.08
C ALA A 142 -26.49 -8.03 2.55
N THR A 143 -26.75 -9.13 1.83
CA THR A 143 -25.70 -9.93 1.20
C THR A 143 -24.99 -9.15 0.08
N ASP A 144 -25.74 -8.43 -0.74
CA ASP A 144 -25.15 -7.61 -1.81
C ASP A 144 -24.33 -6.45 -1.24
N LEU A 145 -24.83 -5.80 -0.19
CA LEU A 145 -24.09 -4.74 0.51
C LEU A 145 -22.78 -5.26 1.10
N GLU A 146 -22.79 -6.44 1.73
CA GLU A 146 -21.60 -7.07 2.31
C GLU A 146 -20.56 -7.43 1.22
N ARG A 147 -21.03 -7.89 0.06
CA ARG A 147 -20.18 -8.24 -1.09
C ARG A 147 -19.67 -7.05 -1.88
N SER A 148 -20.25 -5.88 -1.70
CA SER A 148 -19.77 -4.65 -2.34
C SER A 148 -18.33 -4.34 -1.91
N GLU A 149 -17.60 -3.53 -2.69
CA GLU A 149 -16.25 -3.12 -2.37
C GLU A 149 -16.16 -2.44 -1.00
N LEU A 150 -17.07 -1.50 -0.72
CA LEU A 150 -17.13 -0.80 0.57
C LEU A 150 -17.57 -1.72 1.70
N GLY A 151 -18.50 -2.65 1.42
CA GLY A 151 -18.95 -3.63 2.40
C GLY A 151 -17.82 -4.54 2.85
N ARG A 152 -17.10 -5.13 1.92
CA ARG A 152 -15.91 -5.98 2.21
C ARG A 152 -14.83 -5.23 2.98
N GLN A 153 -14.68 -3.93 2.73
CA GLN A 153 -13.67 -3.12 3.39
C GLN A 153 -14.07 -2.67 4.80
N TYR A 154 -15.35 -2.34 5.02
CA TYR A 154 -15.78 -1.63 6.24
C TYR A 154 -16.93 -2.27 7.01
N LEU A 155 -17.53 -3.36 6.54
CA LEU A 155 -18.57 -4.05 7.25
C LEU A 155 -18.07 -5.36 7.86
N ARG A 156 -18.78 -5.82 8.88
CA ARG A 156 -18.66 -7.16 9.42
C ARG A 156 -20.05 -7.71 9.75
N ARG A 157 -20.24 -9.01 9.58
CA ARG A 157 -21.43 -9.72 10.02
C ARG A 157 -21.29 -10.12 11.49
N LEU A 158 -22.31 -9.88 12.26
CA LEU A 158 -22.41 -10.30 13.67
C LEU A 158 -22.95 -11.73 13.74
N ALA A 159 -22.84 -12.36 14.91
CA ALA A 159 -23.34 -13.72 15.15
C ALA A 159 -24.87 -13.85 14.96
N ASP A 160 -25.61 -12.77 15.16
CA ASP A 160 -27.05 -12.68 14.92
C ASP A 160 -27.43 -12.40 13.45
N GLY A 161 -26.44 -12.43 12.54
CA GLY A 161 -26.63 -12.19 11.10
C GLY A 161 -26.67 -10.72 10.68
N ARG A 162 -26.75 -9.75 11.61
CA ARG A 162 -26.78 -8.33 11.30
C ARG A 162 -25.44 -7.83 10.81
N LEU A 163 -25.44 -6.86 9.89
CA LEU A 163 -24.25 -6.15 9.45
C LEU A 163 -23.98 -4.94 10.35
N LYS A 164 -22.72 -4.68 10.62
CA LYS A 164 -22.25 -3.52 11.38
C LYS A 164 -20.97 -2.95 10.78
N VAL A 165 -20.78 -1.63 10.90
CA VAL A 165 -19.51 -1.00 10.56
C VAL A 165 -18.39 -1.54 11.44
N ASN A 166 -17.32 -2.02 10.81
CA ASN A 166 -16.12 -2.49 11.47
C ASN A 166 -15.18 -1.32 11.76
N LEU A 167 -15.28 -0.75 12.97
CA LEU A 167 -14.45 0.39 13.37
C LEU A 167 -12.96 0.05 13.41
N GLY A 168 -12.59 -1.22 13.66
CA GLY A 168 -11.21 -1.69 13.58
C GLY A 168 -10.67 -1.57 12.15
N ALA A 169 -11.44 -2.02 11.16
CA ALA A 169 -11.07 -1.89 9.75
C ALA A 169 -10.97 -0.42 9.31
N VAL A 170 -11.89 0.44 9.79
CA VAL A 170 -11.82 1.89 9.53
C VAL A 170 -10.54 2.50 10.09
N LYS A 171 -10.19 2.17 11.34
CA LYS A 171 -8.96 2.63 11.99
C LYS A 171 -7.71 2.10 11.25
N SER A 172 -7.70 0.83 10.88
CA SER A 172 -6.59 0.25 10.10
C SER A 172 -6.42 0.94 8.76
N ALA A 173 -7.52 1.18 8.01
CA ALA A 173 -7.47 1.88 6.74
C ALA A 173 -6.91 3.31 6.88
N SER A 174 -7.22 4.02 7.97
CA SER A 174 -6.74 5.39 8.20
C SER A 174 -5.22 5.51 8.41
N ARG A 175 -4.54 4.41 8.77
CA ARG A 175 -3.08 4.39 8.93
C ARG A 175 -2.33 4.69 7.64
N TYR A 176 -2.96 4.40 6.50
CA TYR A 176 -2.37 4.53 5.17
C TYR A 176 -2.68 5.87 4.49
N ASP A 177 -3.54 6.70 5.11
CA ASP A 177 -3.98 7.95 4.50
C ASP A 177 -2.82 8.87 4.15
N GLY A 178 -2.76 9.29 2.90
CA GLY A 178 -1.74 10.17 2.37
C GLY A 178 -0.33 9.59 2.37
N LYS A 179 -0.15 8.30 2.65
CA LYS A 179 1.17 7.68 2.78
C LYS A 179 1.45 6.74 1.64
N TRP A 180 2.73 6.64 1.29
CA TRP A 180 3.32 5.57 0.50
C TRP A 180 4.72 5.29 1.01
N VAL A 181 5.25 4.13 0.70
CA VAL A 181 6.54 3.68 1.18
C VAL A 181 7.37 3.24 -0.02
N VAL A 182 8.61 3.65 -0.05
CA VAL A 182 9.61 3.12 -0.97
C VAL A 182 10.74 2.45 -0.19
N THR A 183 11.35 1.45 -0.78
CA THR A 183 12.54 0.79 -0.25
C THR A 183 13.73 1.01 -1.17
N THR A 184 14.92 1.16 -0.60
CA THR A 184 16.15 1.39 -1.34
C THR A 184 17.33 0.72 -0.62
N ASN A 185 18.35 0.34 -1.40
CA ASN A 185 19.65 -0.08 -0.88
C ASN A 185 20.72 1.02 -1.04
N ASP A 186 20.33 2.24 -1.39
CA ASP A 186 21.25 3.35 -1.54
C ASP A 186 21.21 4.26 -0.31
N ASP A 187 22.21 4.15 0.54
CA ASP A 187 22.35 4.98 1.75
C ASP A 187 22.96 6.36 1.45
N THR A 188 23.38 6.62 0.21
CA THR A 188 23.95 7.92 -0.19
C THR A 188 22.88 8.94 -0.61
N LEU A 189 21.68 8.48 -0.93
CA LEU A 189 20.57 9.36 -1.27
C LEU A 189 19.96 9.94 0.00
N SER A 190 19.88 11.27 0.09
CA SER A 190 19.06 11.94 1.12
C SER A 190 17.58 11.72 0.82
N ALA A 191 16.78 11.52 1.85
CA ALA A 191 15.33 11.43 1.73
C ALA A 191 14.68 12.82 1.59
#